data_540d13e03b3b6fddce131ddc43f10be3
#
_entry.id   540d13e03b3b6fddce131ddc43f10be3
#
_cell.length_a   1.000
_cell.length_b   1.000
_cell.length_c   1.000
_cell.angle_alpha   90.00
_cell.angle_beta   90.00
_cell.angle_gamma   90.00
#
_symmetry.space_group_name_H-M   'P 1'
#
loop_
_entity.id
_entity.type
_entity.pdbx_description
1 polymer ?
#
loop_
_entity_poly.entity_id
_entity_poly.type
_entity_poly.pdbx_seq_one_letter_code
_entity_poly.pdbx_strand_id
1 'polypeptide(L)'
;MLRIALPLLLAVSAPAAALDLPALIECRQGVADQAALAPLLADPLKAVAQGLQPLPQGNQFMSEYRLAQPISVFGTRTERVAVAGSSVMAILDQADPRPLAKRLGLETGYDQDGKFMAGRELVSRDVTDPKSGEAQIESIILSVSTVASHPGKTLAGCTYSLDLPEEEAPARPELAPPPITGPGSDGH
;
A
#
# COMPACT_ATOMS: atom_id res chain seq x y z
N MET A 1 59.31 -9.66 32.25
CA MET A 1 58.01 -8.97 32.42
C MET A 1 57.39 -8.76 31.05
N LEU A 2 56.49 -9.65 30.65
CA LEU A 2 55.85 -9.66 29.30
C LEU A 2 54.53 -8.91 29.43
N ARG A 3 54.39 -7.74 28.77
CA ARG A 3 53.16 -6.94 28.74
C ARG A 3 52.34 -7.43 27.56
N ILE A 4 51.26 -8.15 27.83
CA ILE A 4 50.27 -8.55 26.83
C ILE A 4 49.32 -7.33 26.62
N ALA A 5 49.44 -6.69 25.47
CA ALA A 5 48.46 -5.66 25.04
C ALA A 5 47.23 -6.36 24.45
N LEU A 6 46.12 -6.23 25.13
CA LEU A 6 44.82 -6.73 24.67
C LEU A 6 44.23 -5.73 23.66
N PRO A 7 43.92 -6.10 22.40
CA PRO A 7 43.28 -5.18 21.46
C PRO A 7 41.82 -5.00 21.85
N LEU A 8 41.41 -3.73 22.06
CA LEU A 8 40.04 -3.32 22.28
C LEU A 8 39.30 -3.35 20.94
N LEU A 9 38.46 -4.36 20.70
CA LEU A 9 37.57 -4.43 19.55
C LEU A 9 36.43 -3.43 19.76
N LEU A 10 36.49 -2.31 19.07
CA LEU A 10 35.36 -1.37 18.93
C LEU A 10 34.31 -2.00 18.01
N ALA A 11 33.22 -2.49 18.59
CA ALA A 11 32.03 -2.87 17.83
C ALA A 11 31.37 -1.61 17.24
N VAL A 12 31.51 -1.42 15.94
CA VAL A 12 30.80 -0.38 15.19
C VAL A 12 29.36 -0.88 15.05
N SER A 13 28.45 -0.36 15.87
CA SER A 13 27.02 -0.56 15.69
C SER A 13 26.59 0.17 14.41
N ALA A 14 26.19 -0.57 13.39
CA ALA A 14 25.55 0.02 12.22
C ALA A 14 24.27 0.74 12.68
N PRO A 15 24.02 2.01 12.28
CA PRO A 15 22.76 2.67 12.59
C PRO A 15 21.62 1.85 11.95
N ALA A 16 20.58 1.54 12.74
CA ALA A 16 19.35 0.99 12.19
C ALA A 16 18.85 1.99 11.12
N ALA A 17 18.57 1.51 9.93
CA ALA A 17 18.06 2.34 8.87
C ALA A 17 16.79 3.04 9.37
N ALA A 18 16.78 4.37 9.37
CA ALA A 18 15.62 5.16 9.76
C ALA A 18 14.50 4.91 8.75
N LEU A 19 13.28 4.76 9.25
CA LEU A 19 12.08 4.60 8.41
C LEU A 19 11.89 5.83 7.51
N ASP A 20 11.99 5.65 6.20
CA ASP A 20 11.73 6.72 5.21
C ASP A 20 10.27 6.68 4.76
N LEU A 21 9.37 7.20 5.60
CA LEU A 21 7.94 7.29 5.29
C LEU A 21 7.63 8.07 4.01
N PRO A 22 8.26 9.24 3.72
CA PRO A 22 8.07 9.90 2.44
C PRO A 22 8.37 9.01 1.23
N ALA A 23 9.45 8.24 1.29
CA ALA A 23 9.80 7.34 0.19
C ALA A 23 8.79 6.21 0.03
N LEU A 24 8.28 5.64 1.12
CA LEU A 24 7.20 4.64 1.08
C LEU A 24 5.90 5.25 0.50
N ILE A 25 5.48 6.40 0.99
CA ILE A 25 4.24 7.02 0.53
C ILE A 25 4.32 7.42 -0.95
N GLU A 26 5.47 7.85 -1.41
CA GLU A 26 5.72 8.27 -2.81
C GLU A 26 6.13 7.12 -3.74
N CYS A 27 6.00 5.85 -3.30
CA CYS A 27 6.35 4.65 -4.07
C CYS A 27 7.82 4.61 -4.55
N ARG A 28 8.74 5.18 -3.78
CA ARG A 28 10.18 5.19 -4.09
C ARG A 28 10.95 4.04 -3.41
N GLN A 29 10.24 3.19 -2.68
CA GLN A 29 10.75 1.99 -2.02
C GLN A 29 10.05 0.73 -2.55
N GLY A 30 10.53 -0.45 -2.16
CA GLY A 30 10.00 -1.73 -2.61
C GLY A 30 9.12 -2.42 -1.57
N VAL A 31 8.57 -3.57 -1.96
CA VAL A 31 7.72 -4.41 -1.09
C VAL A 31 8.44 -4.82 0.20
N ALA A 32 9.75 -5.12 0.14
CA ALA A 32 10.52 -5.50 1.32
C ALA A 32 10.60 -4.38 2.37
N ASP A 33 10.74 -3.11 1.92
CA ASP A 33 10.78 -1.95 2.80
C ASP A 33 9.42 -1.70 3.46
N GLN A 34 8.33 -1.87 2.70
CA GLN A 34 6.97 -1.79 3.23
C GLN A 34 6.70 -2.92 4.24
N ALA A 35 7.11 -4.16 3.95
CA ALA A 35 6.93 -5.29 4.85
C ALA A 35 7.66 -5.10 6.20
N ALA A 36 8.74 -4.32 6.24
CA ALA A 36 9.44 -3.97 7.47
C ALA A 36 8.62 -3.08 8.42
N LEU A 37 7.53 -2.45 7.95
CA LEU A 37 6.61 -1.69 8.79
C LEU A 37 5.80 -2.58 9.73
N ALA A 38 5.34 -3.75 9.29
CA ALA A 38 4.42 -4.59 10.06
C ALA A 38 4.93 -4.91 11.47
N PRO A 39 6.16 -5.42 11.69
CA PRO A 39 6.69 -5.70 13.03
C PRO A 39 6.95 -4.43 13.85
N LEU A 40 7.14 -3.27 13.20
CA LEU A 40 7.28 -1.99 13.87
C LEU A 40 5.94 -1.49 14.39
N LEU A 41 4.89 -1.57 13.57
CA LEU A 41 3.55 -1.10 13.93
C LEU A 41 2.81 -2.06 14.87
N ALA A 42 3.18 -3.34 14.91
CA ALA A 42 2.65 -4.32 15.86
C ALA A 42 3.03 -4.01 17.32
N ASP A 43 4.09 -3.21 17.54
CA ASP A 43 4.55 -2.79 18.85
C ASP A 43 4.39 -1.25 18.99
N PRO A 44 3.39 -0.77 19.74
CA PRO A 44 3.15 0.67 19.90
C PRO A 44 4.35 1.46 20.43
N LEU A 45 5.20 0.84 21.27
CA LEU A 45 6.38 1.52 21.78
C LEU A 45 7.45 1.71 20.71
N LYS A 46 7.60 0.72 19.82
CA LYS A 46 8.49 0.83 18.66
C LYS A 46 7.96 1.87 17.66
N ALA A 47 6.66 1.89 17.41
CA ALA A 47 6.04 2.90 16.55
C ALA A 47 6.31 4.31 17.11
N VAL A 48 6.06 4.54 18.39
CA VAL A 48 6.32 5.84 19.05
C VAL A 48 7.80 6.22 19.02
N ALA A 49 8.71 5.25 19.20
CA ALA A 49 10.16 5.49 19.12
C ALA A 49 10.60 5.94 17.70
N GLN A 50 9.84 5.58 16.65
CA GLN A 50 10.02 6.04 15.29
C GLN A 50 9.22 7.31 14.95
N GLY A 51 8.59 7.94 15.95
CA GLY A 51 7.80 9.15 15.76
C GLY A 51 6.39 8.93 15.24
N LEU A 52 5.88 7.70 15.29
CA LEU A 52 4.53 7.31 14.87
C LEU A 52 3.63 7.15 16.09
N GLN A 53 2.87 8.18 16.45
CA GLN A 53 1.93 8.12 17.55
C GLN A 53 0.59 7.54 17.08
N PRO A 54 0.17 6.36 17.56
CA PRO A 54 -1.11 5.77 17.19
C PRO A 54 -2.27 6.69 17.54
N LEU A 55 -3.23 6.82 16.64
CA LEU A 55 -4.48 7.53 16.86
C LEU A 55 -5.62 6.55 17.17
N PRO A 56 -6.70 6.99 17.85
CA PRO A 56 -7.89 6.17 18.01
C PRO A 56 -8.41 5.70 16.64
N GLN A 57 -8.81 4.44 16.57
CA GLN A 57 -9.27 3.82 15.33
C GLN A 57 -10.62 4.41 14.90
N GLY A 58 -10.60 5.30 13.90
CA GLY A 58 -11.80 5.88 13.28
C GLY A 58 -12.33 5.06 12.10
N ASN A 59 -11.52 4.16 11.58
CA ASN A 59 -11.85 3.26 10.47
C ASN A 59 -11.24 1.88 10.76
N GLN A 60 -12.08 0.84 10.74
CA GLN A 60 -11.65 -0.54 11.06
C GLN A 60 -10.67 -1.16 10.04
N PHE A 61 -10.56 -0.57 8.84
CA PHE A 61 -9.70 -1.08 7.77
C PHE A 61 -8.34 -0.39 7.71
N MET A 62 -8.11 0.65 8.53
CA MET A 62 -6.83 1.35 8.55
C MET A 62 -6.42 1.76 9.95
N SER A 63 -5.12 1.71 10.21
CA SER A 63 -4.48 2.26 11.40
C SER A 63 -3.90 3.62 11.07
N GLU A 64 -4.17 4.60 11.92
CA GLU A 64 -3.72 5.97 11.72
C GLU A 64 -2.68 6.37 12.74
N TYR A 65 -1.77 7.21 12.31
CA TYR A 65 -0.68 7.71 13.14
C TYR A 65 -0.51 9.21 12.96
N ARG A 66 -0.31 9.90 14.08
CA ARG A 66 0.23 11.27 14.07
C ARG A 66 1.74 11.19 14.05
N LEU A 67 2.36 11.99 13.22
CA LEU A 67 3.81 12.08 13.13
C LEU A 67 4.36 13.05 14.18
N ALA A 68 5.45 12.69 14.84
CA ALA A 68 6.15 13.58 15.76
C ALA A 68 6.74 14.81 15.05
N GLN A 69 7.08 14.64 13.76
CA GLN A 69 7.50 15.73 12.88
C GLN A 69 6.72 15.62 11.56
N PRO A 70 6.18 16.74 11.06
CA PRO A 70 5.51 16.75 9.78
C PRO A 70 6.45 16.35 8.64
N ILE A 71 5.91 15.66 7.66
CA ILE A 71 6.62 15.27 6.42
C ILE A 71 6.03 16.01 5.21
N SER A 72 6.81 16.09 4.14
CA SER A 72 6.33 16.59 2.85
C SER A 72 6.29 15.43 1.86
N VAL A 73 5.11 15.18 1.28
CA VAL A 73 4.90 14.15 0.25
C VAL A 73 4.08 14.75 -0.89
N PHE A 74 4.43 14.44 -2.11
CA PHE A 74 3.78 15.01 -3.31
C PHE A 74 3.71 16.55 -3.30
N GLY A 75 4.68 17.22 -2.66
CA GLY A 75 4.70 18.68 -2.49
C GLY A 75 3.69 19.23 -1.47
N THR A 76 3.06 18.37 -0.66
CA THR A 76 2.11 18.76 0.38
C THR A 76 2.61 18.31 1.75
N ARG A 77 2.48 19.18 2.75
CA ARG A 77 2.86 18.89 4.14
C ARG A 77 1.73 18.13 4.85
N THR A 78 2.08 17.12 5.62
CA THR A 78 1.14 16.39 6.48
C THR A 78 1.78 15.97 7.80
N GLU A 79 0.94 15.83 8.82
CA GLU A 79 1.28 15.27 10.15
C GLU A 79 0.59 13.92 10.38
N ARG A 80 -0.14 13.41 9.39
CA ARG A 80 -0.94 12.20 9.55
C ARG A 80 -0.69 11.21 8.42
N VAL A 81 -0.52 9.96 8.82
CA VAL A 81 -0.40 8.84 7.90
C VAL A 81 -1.37 7.73 8.29
N ALA A 82 -1.79 6.95 7.31
CA ALA A 82 -2.62 5.78 7.49
C ALA A 82 -1.92 4.56 6.87
N VAL A 83 -2.09 3.41 7.50
CA VAL A 83 -1.65 2.11 6.98
C VAL A 83 -2.87 1.20 6.91
N ALA A 84 -3.12 0.65 5.73
CA ALA A 84 -4.23 -0.25 5.44
C ALA A 84 -3.70 -1.48 4.70
N GLY A 85 -3.51 -2.58 5.42
CA GLY A 85 -2.83 -3.75 4.87
C GLY A 85 -1.43 -3.40 4.36
N SER A 86 -1.21 -3.58 3.07
CA SER A 86 0.05 -3.24 2.40
C SER A 86 0.11 -1.79 1.87
N SER A 87 -0.91 -0.98 2.11
CA SER A 87 -0.94 0.42 1.69
C SER A 87 -0.39 1.35 2.76
N VAL A 88 0.43 2.32 2.35
CA VAL A 88 0.97 3.39 3.20
C VAL A 88 0.58 4.73 2.58
N MET A 89 -0.21 5.52 3.29
CA MET A 89 -0.84 6.71 2.74
C MET A 89 -0.64 7.93 3.64
N ALA A 90 -0.46 9.09 3.04
CA ALA A 90 -0.60 10.37 3.70
C ALA A 90 -2.08 10.78 3.75
N ILE A 91 -2.52 11.34 4.88
CA ILE A 91 -3.80 12.03 5.01
C ILE A 91 -3.54 13.52 4.82
N LEU A 92 -3.97 14.05 3.69
CA LEU A 92 -3.72 15.44 3.27
C LEU A 92 -4.93 16.32 3.57
N ASP A 93 -4.66 17.56 4.00
CA ASP A 93 -5.69 18.59 4.22
C ASP A 93 -6.12 19.23 2.89
N GLN A 94 -6.64 18.39 1.99
CA GLN A 94 -7.13 18.77 0.66
C GLN A 94 -8.51 18.14 0.45
N ALA A 95 -9.51 18.97 0.26
CA ALA A 95 -10.90 18.51 0.06
C ALA A 95 -11.13 17.94 -1.34
N ASP A 96 -10.43 18.48 -2.36
CA ASP A 96 -10.52 17.99 -3.73
C ASP A 96 -9.25 17.21 -4.11
N PRO A 97 -9.34 15.90 -4.36
CA PRO A 97 -8.21 15.05 -4.74
C PRO A 97 -7.79 15.21 -6.22
N ARG A 98 -8.68 15.71 -7.08
CA ARG A 98 -8.50 15.73 -8.55
C ARG A 98 -7.27 16.49 -9.02
N PRO A 99 -6.94 17.68 -8.47
CA PRO A 99 -5.73 18.39 -8.87
C PRO A 99 -4.45 17.60 -8.57
N LEU A 100 -4.43 16.87 -7.44
CA LEU A 100 -3.30 16.01 -7.08
C LEU A 100 -3.21 14.80 -8.01
N ALA A 101 -4.32 14.10 -8.26
CA ALA A 101 -4.36 12.97 -9.16
C ALA A 101 -3.90 13.35 -10.58
N LYS A 102 -4.37 14.49 -11.10
CA LYS A 102 -3.93 15.02 -12.40
C LYS A 102 -2.43 15.32 -12.43
N ARG A 103 -1.90 15.98 -11.40
CA ARG A 103 -0.48 16.32 -11.32
C ARG A 103 0.41 15.07 -11.28
N LEU A 104 -0.06 14.00 -10.65
CA LEU A 104 0.63 12.72 -10.57
C LEU A 104 0.40 11.82 -11.80
N GLY A 105 -0.43 12.26 -12.76
CA GLY A 105 -0.73 11.50 -13.98
C GLY A 105 -1.47 10.19 -13.71
N LEU A 106 -2.40 10.20 -12.73
CA LEU A 106 -3.17 9.03 -12.36
C LEU A 106 -4.42 8.89 -13.23
N GLU A 107 -4.81 7.65 -13.50
CA GLU A 107 -6.06 7.31 -14.17
C GLU A 107 -7.22 7.30 -13.18
N THR A 108 -8.32 7.95 -13.53
CA THR A 108 -9.52 7.98 -12.69
C THR A 108 -10.28 6.67 -12.84
N GLY A 109 -10.34 5.88 -11.77
CA GLY A 109 -11.14 4.67 -11.71
C GLY A 109 -12.57 4.91 -11.24
N TYR A 110 -12.77 5.93 -10.37
CA TYR A 110 -14.09 6.26 -9.82
C TYR A 110 -14.19 7.75 -9.48
N ASP A 111 -15.29 8.41 -9.89
CA ASP A 111 -15.57 9.81 -9.56
C ASP A 111 -17.09 10.06 -9.57
N GLN A 112 -17.80 9.64 -8.50
CA GLN A 112 -19.24 9.76 -8.36
C GLN A 112 -19.63 9.89 -6.88
N ASP A 113 -20.75 10.54 -6.60
CA ASP A 113 -21.37 10.62 -5.27
C ASP A 113 -20.44 11.12 -4.16
N GLY A 114 -19.55 12.08 -4.51
CA GLY A 114 -18.57 12.61 -3.56
C GLY A 114 -17.42 11.69 -3.23
N LYS A 115 -17.36 10.52 -3.86
CA LYS A 115 -16.23 9.58 -3.76
C LYS A 115 -15.35 9.71 -5.00
N PHE A 116 -14.05 9.66 -4.76
CA PHE A 116 -13.05 9.73 -5.83
C PHE A 116 -11.97 8.69 -5.59
N MET A 117 -11.52 8.05 -6.66
CA MET A 117 -10.34 7.19 -6.65
C MET A 117 -9.64 7.27 -8.01
N ALA A 118 -8.35 7.52 -7.97
CA ALA A 118 -7.47 7.46 -9.12
C ALA A 118 -6.20 6.71 -8.75
N GLY A 119 -5.61 6.00 -9.70
CA GLY A 119 -4.41 5.22 -9.45
C GLY A 119 -3.61 4.97 -10.72
N ARG A 120 -2.40 4.49 -10.52
CA ARG A 120 -1.52 4.00 -11.59
C ARG A 120 -0.58 2.95 -11.03
N GLU A 121 -0.48 1.83 -11.73
CA GLU A 121 0.55 0.84 -11.47
C GLU A 121 1.90 1.38 -11.95
N LEU A 122 2.87 1.42 -11.04
CA LEU A 122 4.23 1.89 -11.30
C LEU A 122 5.19 0.74 -11.56
N VAL A 123 4.92 -0.39 -10.91
CA VAL A 123 5.69 -1.63 -11.06
C VAL A 123 4.71 -2.78 -11.19
N SER A 124 4.94 -3.64 -12.18
CA SER A 124 4.31 -4.94 -12.34
C SER A 124 5.35 -5.86 -12.94
N ARG A 125 5.83 -6.83 -12.18
CA ARG A 125 6.89 -7.73 -12.65
C ARG A 125 6.86 -9.08 -11.97
N ASP A 126 7.26 -10.10 -12.72
CA ASP A 126 7.48 -11.42 -12.18
C ASP A 126 8.72 -11.43 -11.27
N VAL A 127 8.57 -12.03 -10.11
CA VAL A 127 9.64 -12.26 -9.15
C VAL A 127 9.56 -13.70 -8.63
N THR A 128 10.64 -14.16 -8.01
CA THR A 128 10.68 -15.48 -7.37
C THR A 128 10.93 -15.29 -5.88
N ASP A 129 10.09 -15.89 -5.04
CA ASP A 129 10.33 -15.90 -3.60
C ASP A 129 11.66 -16.64 -3.32
N PRO A 130 12.63 -15.97 -2.69
CA PRO A 130 13.95 -16.57 -2.46
C PRO A 130 13.93 -17.73 -1.44
N LYS A 131 12.84 -17.89 -0.68
CA LYS A 131 12.71 -18.95 0.34
C LYS A 131 11.97 -20.18 -0.19
N SER A 132 10.84 -19.96 -0.86
CA SER A 132 10.00 -21.06 -1.38
C SER A 132 10.34 -21.43 -2.82
N GLY A 133 10.93 -20.52 -3.60
CA GLY A 133 11.14 -20.68 -5.05
C GLY A 133 9.87 -20.46 -5.87
N GLU A 134 8.77 -20.02 -5.25
CA GLU A 134 7.50 -19.78 -5.92
C GLU A 134 7.55 -18.52 -6.78
N ALA A 135 6.92 -18.58 -7.95
CA ALA A 135 6.72 -17.42 -8.79
C ALA A 135 5.66 -16.51 -8.18
N GLN A 136 5.92 -15.20 -8.18
CA GLN A 136 5.05 -14.17 -7.67
C GLN A 136 5.04 -12.97 -8.62
N ILE A 137 4.01 -12.13 -8.52
CA ILE A 137 3.95 -10.84 -9.21
C ILE A 137 4.14 -9.75 -8.16
N GLU A 138 5.22 -8.98 -8.30
CA GLU A 138 5.39 -7.77 -7.51
C GLU A 138 4.63 -6.62 -8.17
N SER A 139 3.72 -5.99 -7.42
CA SER A 139 2.98 -4.82 -7.89
C SER A 139 3.13 -3.65 -6.92
N ILE A 140 3.34 -2.45 -7.47
CA ILE A 140 3.40 -1.20 -6.72
C ILE A 140 2.47 -0.19 -7.39
N ILE A 141 1.44 0.23 -6.66
CA ILE A 141 0.38 1.09 -7.17
C ILE A 141 0.36 2.41 -6.39
N LEU A 142 0.51 3.53 -7.10
CA LEU A 142 0.27 4.86 -6.57
C LEU A 142 -1.21 5.20 -6.71
N SER A 143 -1.82 5.67 -5.61
CA SER A 143 -3.24 6.03 -5.60
C SER A 143 -3.53 7.33 -4.87
N VAL A 144 -4.62 7.98 -5.27
CA VAL A 144 -5.22 9.15 -4.62
C VAL A 144 -6.71 8.91 -4.49
N SER A 145 -7.26 9.09 -3.30
CA SER A 145 -8.68 8.78 -3.04
C SER A 145 -9.29 9.67 -1.96
N THR A 146 -10.61 9.63 -1.89
CA THR A 146 -11.39 10.08 -0.72
C THR A 146 -11.96 8.87 0.00
N VAL A 147 -12.16 8.98 1.31
CA VAL A 147 -12.85 7.96 2.12
C VAL A 147 -13.86 8.63 3.04
N ALA A 148 -15.00 7.97 3.27
CA ALA A 148 -16.10 8.53 4.04
C ALA A 148 -15.74 8.85 5.50
N SER A 149 -14.79 8.10 6.08
CA SER A 149 -14.27 8.34 7.44
C SER A 149 -13.44 9.62 7.57
N HIS A 150 -13.03 10.24 6.47
CA HIS A 150 -12.18 11.41 6.43
C HIS A 150 -12.78 12.50 5.53
N PRO A 151 -13.93 13.09 5.91
CA PRO A 151 -14.56 14.12 5.10
C PRO A 151 -13.63 15.33 4.92
N GLY A 152 -13.54 15.84 3.69
CA GLY A 152 -12.68 16.97 3.35
C GLY A 152 -11.17 16.68 3.37
N LYS A 153 -10.77 15.41 3.35
CA LYS A 153 -9.36 14.98 3.25
C LYS A 153 -9.14 14.16 1.99
N THR A 154 -7.90 14.19 1.53
CA THR A 154 -7.41 13.33 0.44
C THR A 154 -6.40 12.34 1.02
N LEU A 155 -6.57 11.06 0.70
CA LEU A 155 -5.58 10.03 0.95
C LEU A 155 -4.73 9.86 -0.30
N ALA A 156 -3.42 9.90 -0.16
CA ALA A 156 -2.48 9.70 -1.26
C ALA A 156 -1.31 8.82 -0.80
N GLY A 157 -0.99 7.82 -1.59
CA GLY A 157 0.10 6.91 -1.20
C GLY A 157 0.20 5.68 -2.06
N CYS A 158 0.95 4.73 -1.56
CA CYS A 158 1.40 3.56 -2.27
C CYS A 158 0.84 2.27 -1.66
N THR A 159 0.43 1.35 -2.52
CA THR A 159 0.11 -0.04 -2.19
C THR A 159 1.18 -0.95 -2.76
N TYR A 160 1.64 -1.90 -1.95
CA TYR A 160 2.70 -2.84 -2.28
C TYR A 160 2.16 -4.26 -2.18
N SER A 161 2.26 -5.07 -3.20
CA SER A 161 1.83 -6.46 -3.15
C SER A 161 2.82 -7.44 -3.76
N LEU A 162 2.75 -8.66 -3.26
CA LEU A 162 3.33 -9.86 -3.84
C LEU A 162 2.18 -10.84 -3.99
N ASP A 163 1.70 -10.99 -5.20
CA ASP A 163 0.56 -11.83 -5.52
C ASP A 163 1.03 -13.10 -6.24
N LEU A 164 0.32 -14.19 -6.04
CA LEU A 164 0.55 -15.38 -6.88
C LEU A 164 0.09 -15.07 -8.31
N PRO A 165 0.79 -15.59 -9.33
CA PRO A 165 0.29 -15.52 -10.70
C PRO A 165 -1.14 -16.10 -10.74
N GLU A 166 -2.07 -15.41 -11.41
CA GLU A 166 -3.39 -16.01 -11.68
C GLU A 166 -3.17 -17.31 -12.43
N GLU A 167 -3.49 -18.47 -11.81
CA GLU A 167 -3.67 -19.68 -12.57
C GLU A 167 -4.73 -19.38 -13.63
N GLU A 168 -4.38 -19.58 -14.91
CA GLU A 168 -5.35 -19.50 -16.00
C GLU A 168 -6.54 -20.37 -15.60
N ALA A 169 -7.63 -19.74 -15.17
CA ALA A 169 -8.83 -20.49 -14.78
C ALA A 169 -9.19 -21.39 -15.95
N PRO A 170 -9.33 -22.71 -15.74
CA PRO A 170 -9.64 -23.62 -16.84
C PRO A 170 -10.83 -23.06 -17.60
N ALA A 171 -10.68 -22.91 -18.93
CA ALA A 171 -11.67 -22.30 -19.78
C ALA A 171 -13.04 -22.84 -19.37
N ARG A 172 -13.91 -21.95 -18.89
CA ARG A 172 -15.25 -22.33 -18.43
C ARG A 172 -15.89 -23.10 -19.58
N PRO A 173 -16.29 -24.38 -19.39
CA PRO A 173 -16.88 -25.14 -20.49
C PRO A 173 -18.05 -24.32 -21.02
N GLU A 174 -18.00 -24.00 -22.30
CA GLU A 174 -19.05 -23.28 -23.01
C GLU A 174 -20.34 -24.04 -22.79
N LEU A 175 -21.23 -23.48 -21.96
CA LEU A 175 -22.55 -24.08 -21.71
C LEU A 175 -23.26 -24.14 -23.05
N ALA A 176 -23.43 -25.37 -23.56
CA ALA A 176 -24.20 -25.58 -24.78
C ALA A 176 -25.55 -24.84 -24.63
N PRO A 177 -25.96 -24.09 -25.66
CA PRO A 177 -27.24 -23.38 -25.61
C PRO A 177 -28.36 -24.38 -25.29
N PRO A 178 -29.35 -24.02 -24.45
CA PRO A 178 -30.44 -24.90 -24.12
C PRO A 178 -31.17 -25.33 -25.39
N PRO A 179 -31.62 -26.59 -25.50
CA PRO A 179 -32.35 -27.05 -26.67
C PRO A 179 -33.58 -26.17 -26.89
N ILE A 180 -33.71 -25.63 -28.10
CA ILE A 180 -34.86 -24.86 -28.53
C ILE A 180 -36.04 -25.82 -28.59
N THR A 181 -36.87 -25.84 -27.57
CA THR A 181 -38.18 -26.51 -27.63
C THR A 181 -39.08 -25.67 -28.54
N GLY A 182 -39.25 -26.11 -29.77
CA GLY A 182 -40.19 -25.51 -30.70
C GLY A 182 -41.63 -25.61 -30.13
N PRO A 183 -42.51 -24.64 -30.49
CA PRO A 183 -43.92 -24.72 -30.07
C PRO A 183 -44.55 -25.98 -30.63
N GLY A 184 -45.10 -26.79 -29.70
CA GLY A 184 -45.86 -27.99 -30.07
C GLY A 184 -47.03 -27.60 -30.97
N SER A 185 -47.09 -28.24 -32.12
CA SER A 185 -48.23 -28.22 -33.04
C SER A 185 -49.38 -28.98 -32.36
N ASP A 186 -50.29 -28.29 -31.71
CA ASP A 186 -51.57 -28.84 -31.31
C ASP A 186 -52.52 -28.71 -32.50
N GLY A 187 -52.62 -29.78 -33.26
CA GLY A 187 -53.71 -30.01 -34.22
C GLY A 187 -54.82 -30.76 -33.51
N HIS A 188 -56.02 -30.22 -33.64
CA HIS A 188 -57.42 -30.62 -33.56
C HIS A 188 -58.24 -29.93 -32.50
#